data_c80855cb4b97583eedfa9faa68cf2007
#
_entry.id   c80855cb4b97583eedfa9faa68cf2007
#
_cell.length_a   1.000
_cell.length_b   1.000
_cell.length_c   1.000
_cell.angle_alpha   90.00
_cell.angle_beta   90.00
_cell.angle_gamma   90.00
#
_symmetry.space_group_name_H-M   'P 1'
#
loop_
_entity.id
_entity.type
_entity.pdbx_description
1 polymer ?
#
loop_
_entity_poly.entity_id
_entity_poly.type
_entity_poly.pdbx_seq_one_letter_code
_entity_poly.pdbx_strand_id
1 'polypeptide(L)'
;MKKISFIFLLLNTCYAQQVITTEDELKEFSEFYRLPLYRNNTTLHEVSTYDREGKNDDGFSGKYSFIRRNADSTLVMFDAKGPGVINRIWTPTPTDDTLDFYIDDSVVSLQYSDLFSGKVKPFTGPLCGNALGGFYCYYPILFQDSCRIISRGKKLQFHQVQWRAYAAGTRVKNSFKEFFLLPQKKGALPYKTTYINSRAAATIFEQSSGGRINSFRIYPASAFSGTEKKLWIRIIYDDERKPAVYCPVADFLGFAFGKPSMRSWLLGTSNDTAYCNIPMPYDSKCKIQLINNSAQRVRVYSSFDYSSPKRNASAEGKLYTSYNHQIYGKNDGPHVLLNVSGKGHFIGTILQCQGTVPGMTLFFEGDDSSIVDGKNMLHGTGSEDYFNGGWYAFPDRWDADYSLPFHGSLAYNLPYCRTGAYRFYLTDKVPFEKSFYHSIEHGPIDNNIPAIYTSLSFYYGSKPPEKLKAPADVKVYVPDTLMIYPQLTYLNIWNSVAVKSLWAHDTGGMSYVYTVK
;
A
#
# COMPACT_ATOMS: atom_id res chain seq x y z
N MET A 1 -23.18 -69.97 16.51
CA MET A 1 -22.84 -68.79 15.72
C MET A 1 -23.22 -67.53 16.49
N LYS A 2 -22.26 -66.87 17.12
CA LYS A 2 -22.50 -65.63 17.89
C LYS A 2 -22.32 -64.44 16.94
N LYS A 3 -23.39 -63.64 16.76
CA LYS A 3 -23.34 -62.38 16.00
C LYS A 3 -22.67 -61.32 16.90
N ILE A 4 -21.51 -60.81 16.47
CA ILE A 4 -20.85 -59.65 17.05
C ILE A 4 -21.39 -58.42 16.32
N SER A 5 -22.20 -57.58 17.01
CA SER A 5 -22.63 -56.27 16.51
C SER A 5 -21.53 -55.25 16.82
N PHE A 6 -20.93 -54.69 15.76
CA PHE A 6 -20.03 -53.56 15.84
C PHE A 6 -20.88 -52.28 15.96
N ILE A 7 -20.85 -51.62 17.12
CA ILE A 7 -21.39 -50.28 17.32
C ILE A 7 -20.30 -49.29 16.86
N PHE A 8 -20.52 -48.64 15.72
CA PHE A 8 -19.72 -47.49 15.29
C PHE A 8 -20.13 -46.29 16.13
N LEU A 9 -19.31 -45.94 17.11
CA LEU A 9 -19.40 -44.65 17.79
C LEU A 9 -18.84 -43.58 16.82
N LEU A 10 -19.73 -42.80 16.22
CA LEU A 10 -19.39 -41.54 15.53
C LEU A 10 -18.99 -40.51 16.59
N LEU A 11 -17.71 -40.41 16.85
CA LEU A 11 -17.14 -39.26 17.58
C LEU A 11 -17.30 -38.02 16.71
N ASN A 12 -18.40 -37.30 16.88
CA ASN A 12 -18.51 -35.93 16.41
C ASN A 12 -17.51 -35.09 17.22
N THR A 13 -16.30 -34.93 16.73
CA THR A 13 -15.39 -33.88 17.22
C THR A 13 -16.00 -32.53 16.81
N CYS A 14 -16.75 -31.94 17.73
CA CYS A 14 -17.13 -30.54 17.65
C CYS A 14 -15.82 -29.71 17.69
N TYR A 15 -15.25 -29.39 16.56
CA TYR A 15 -14.23 -28.35 16.50
C TYR A 15 -14.94 -27.06 16.91
N ALA A 16 -14.63 -26.55 18.09
CA ALA A 16 -15.08 -25.22 18.50
C ALA A 16 -14.63 -24.24 17.41
N GLN A 17 -15.59 -23.66 16.71
CA GLN A 17 -15.33 -22.71 15.65
C GLN A 17 -14.59 -21.51 16.26
N GLN A 18 -13.35 -21.26 15.81
CA GLN A 18 -12.52 -20.19 16.34
C GLN A 18 -13.24 -18.85 16.11
N VAL A 19 -13.45 -18.08 17.17
CA VAL A 19 -14.01 -16.73 17.10
C VAL A 19 -12.88 -15.76 16.75
N ILE A 20 -13.02 -15.03 15.67
CA ILE A 20 -12.07 -13.97 15.28
C ILE A 20 -12.38 -12.71 16.11
N THR A 21 -11.39 -12.17 16.77
CA THR A 21 -11.53 -10.99 17.64
C THR A 21 -10.82 -9.76 17.04
N THR A 22 -11.16 -8.57 17.54
CA THR A 22 -10.42 -7.33 17.24
C THR A 22 -8.91 -7.50 17.51
N GLU A 23 -8.54 -8.21 18.57
CA GLU A 23 -7.14 -8.46 18.90
C GLU A 23 -6.44 -9.33 17.83
N ASP A 24 -7.13 -10.32 17.26
CA ASP A 24 -6.57 -11.15 16.18
C ASP A 24 -6.30 -10.35 14.92
N GLU A 25 -7.16 -9.38 14.59
CA GLU A 25 -6.92 -8.44 13.48
C GLU A 25 -5.77 -7.48 13.81
N LEU A 26 -5.69 -6.96 15.03
CA LEU A 26 -4.62 -6.05 15.45
C LEU A 26 -3.23 -6.70 15.45
N LYS A 27 -3.14 -8.02 15.65
CA LYS A 27 -1.88 -8.79 15.54
C LYS A 27 -1.24 -8.68 14.15
N GLU A 28 -2.02 -8.44 13.10
CA GLU A 28 -1.46 -8.27 11.74
C GLU A 28 -0.50 -7.07 11.66
N PHE A 29 -0.67 -6.06 12.52
CA PHE A 29 0.21 -4.89 12.57
C PHE A 29 1.51 -5.13 13.35
N SER A 30 1.57 -6.12 14.22
CA SER A 30 2.74 -6.42 15.08
C SER A 30 3.44 -7.72 14.72
N GLU A 31 2.72 -8.69 14.19
CA GLU A 31 3.21 -10.04 13.91
C GLU A 31 3.44 -10.24 12.40
N PHE A 32 4.46 -9.58 11.85
CA PHE A 32 4.72 -9.61 10.39
C PHE A 32 4.90 -11.02 9.82
N TYR A 33 5.28 -12.01 10.62
CA TYR A 33 5.35 -13.39 10.17
C TYR A 33 4.01 -13.93 9.64
N ARG A 34 2.88 -13.25 9.96
CA ARG A 34 1.53 -13.55 9.47
C ARG A 34 1.26 -13.01 8.06
N LEU A 35 2.07 -12.07 7.57
CA LEU A 35 1.86 -11.48 6.23
C LEU A 35 1.72 -12.52 5.11
N PRO A 36 2.51 -13.62 5.08
CA PRO A 36 2.38 -14.66 4.06
C PRO A 36 1.09 -15.48 4.13
N LEU A 37 0.37 -15.46 5.28
CA LEU A 37 -0.83 -16.26 5.47
C LEU A 37 -1.96 -15.84 4.53
N TYR A 38 -2.50 -16.78 3.76
CA TYR A 38 -3.64 -16.54 2.88
C TYR A 38 -4.89 -16.14 3.66
N ARG A 39 -5.68 -15.25 3.07
CA ARG A 39 -7.00 -14.85 3.53
C ARG A 39 -8.06 -15.71 2.84
N ASN A 40 -8.13 -16.99 3.20
CA ASN A 40 -9.08 -17.91 2.59
C ASN A 40 -10.53 -17.51 2.88
N ASN A 41 -11.42 -17.68 1.89
CA ASN A 41 -12.86 -17.47 2.02
C ASN A 41 -13.22 -16.07 2.56
N THR A 42 -12.47 -15.07 2.15
CA THR A 42 -12.76 -13.66 2.46
C THR A 42 -12.65 -12.82 1.20
N THR A 43 -13.44 -11.74 1.14
CA THR A 43 -13.38 -10.77 0.05
C THR A 43 -13.22 -9.38 0.60
N LEU A 44 -12.34 -8.57 0.01
CA LEU A 44 -12.19 -7.17 0.34
C LEU A 44 -13.08 -6.32 -0.58
N HIS A 45 -13.74 -5.34 0.01
CA HIS A 45 -14.65 -4.40 -0.65
C HIS A 45 -14.31 -2.97 -0.25
N GLU A 46 -14.75 -2.02 -1.06
CA GLU A 46 -14.65 -0.61 -0.75
C GLU A 46 -15.97 0.11 -1.02
N VAL A 47 -16.34 1.01 -0.12
CA VAL A 47 -17.30 2.07 -0.36
C VAL A 47 -16.49 3.35 -0.49
N SER A 48 -16.52 3.95 -1.67
CA SER A 48 -15.76 5.12 -2.04
C SER A 48 -16.66 6.15 -2.72
N THR A 49 -16.23 7.40 -2.73
CA THR A 49 -16.96 8.51 -3.32
C THR A 49 -16.64 8.77 -4.79
N TYR A 50 -15.90 7.88 -5.45
CA TYR A 50 -15.48 8.03 -6.85
C TYR A 50 -16.66 8.38 -7.79
N ASP A 51 -16.38 9.13 -8.83
CA ASP A 51 -17.39 9.52 -9.82
C ASP A 51 -17.85 8.33 -10.67
N ARG A 52 -19.12 7.92 -10.48
CA ARG A 52 -19.72 6.78 -11.21
C ARG A 52 -19.90 7.04 -12.71
N GLU A 53 -19.71 8.28 -13.16
CA GLU A 53 -19.76 8.68 -14.57
C GLU A 53 -18.37 8.65 -15.23
N GLY A 54 -17.31 8.30 -14.48
CA GLY A 54 -15.92 8.26 -14.99
C GLY A 54 -15.35 9.64 -15.27
N LYS A 55 -15.77 10.65 -14.47
CA LYS A 55 -15.22 12.00 -14.48
C LYS A 55 -14.47 12.23 -13.16
N ASN A 56 -14.28 13.45 -12.73
CA ASN A 56 -13.50 13.82 -11.55
C ASN A 56 -14.35 14.53 -10.46
N ASP A 57 -15.61 14.12 -10.28
CA ASP A 57 -16.40 14.68 -9.16
C ASP A 57 -15.99 14.08 -7.80
N ASP A 58 -15.70 12.83 -7.71
CA ASP A 58 -15.09 12.03 -6.62
C ASP A 58 -15.53 12.37 -5.18
N GLY A 59 -16.36 13.35 -4.99
CA GLY A 59 -16.86 13.85 -3.70
C GLY A 59 -16.97 15.36 -3.63
N PHE A 60 -16.55 16.11 -4.64
CA PHE A 60 -16.65 17.58 -4.68
C PHE A 60 -18.09 18.05 -4.53
N SER A 61 -19.01 17.53 -5.34
CA SER A 61 -20.43 17.87 -5.25
C SER A 61 -21.13 17.17 -4.06
N GLY A 62 -20.58 16.06 -3.58
CA GLY A 62 -21.22 15.17 -2.62
C GLY A 62 -22.28 14.23 -3.23
N LYS A 63 -22.42 14.19 -4.57
CA LYS A 63 -23.39 13.35 -5.28
C LYS A 63 -23.25 11.86 -4.94
N TYR A 64 -22.01 11.38 -4.85
CA TYR A 64 -21.69 9.97 -4.58
C TYR A 64 -21.17 9.73 -3.15
N SER A 65 -21.28 10.74 -2.27
CA SER A 65 -20.69 10.70 -0.93
C SER A 65 -21.56 10.02 0.13
N PHE A 66 -22.67 9.42 -0.26
CA PHE A 66 -23.52 8.62 0.63
C PHE A 66 -24.32 7.60 -0.17
N ILE A 67 -24.63 6.47 0.46
CA ILE A 67 -25.42 5.39 -0.15
C ILE A 67 -26.87 5.84 -0.32
N ARG A 68 -27.43 6.51 0.71
CA ARG A 68 -28.79 7.06 0.73
C ARG A 68 -28.94 8.12 1.81
N ARG A 69 -29.93 8.99 1.64
CA ARG A 69 -30.40 9.92 2.66
C ARG A 69 -31.62 9.31 3.35
N ASN A 70 -31.64 9.30 4.66
CA ASN A 70 -32.78 8.85 5.46
C ASN A 70 -33.90 9.94 5.52
N ALA A 71 -35.09 9.56 5.99
CA ALA A 71 -36.24 10.49 6.12
C ALA A 71 -35.94 11.63 7.12
N ASP A 72 -35.12 11.39 8.12
CA ASP A 72 -34.63 12.38 9.10
C ASP A 72 -33.47 13.24 8.59
N SER A 73 -33.15 13.16 7.31
CA SER A 73 -32.09 13.86 6.61
C SER A 73 -30.67 13.39 6.95
N THR A 74 -30.47 12.38 7.77
CA THR A 74 -29.15 11.76 8.01
C THR A 74 -28.64 11.03 6.78
N LEU A 75 -27.31 10.88 6.66
CA LEU A 75 -26.65 10.32 5.49
C LEU A 75 -26.04 8.96 5.83
N VAL A 76 -26.42 7.92 5.10
CA VAL A 76 -25.82 6.58 5.24
C VAL A 76 -24.51 6.54 4.45
N MET A 77 -23.39 6.53 5.16
CA MET A 77 -22.04 6.46 4.61
C MET A 77 -21.62 5.03 4.27
N PHE A 78 -22.01 4.08 5.11
CA PHE A 78 -21.67 2.66 4.98
C PHE A 78 -22.85 1.78 5.43
N ASP A 79 -23.08 0.66 4.75
CA ASP A 79 -24.10 -0.32 5.13
C ASP A 79 -23.73 -1.70 4.58
N ALA A 80 -23.36 -2.64 5.45
CA ALA A 80 -22.95 -3.98 5.08
C ALA A 80 -23.53 -5.04 6.02
N LYS A 81 -23.80 -6.23 5.45
CA LYS A 81 -24.13 -7.44 6.21
C LYS A 81 -22.86 -8.20 6.56
N GLY A 82 -22.84 -8.79 7.77
CA GLY A 82 -21.76 -9.59 8.30
C GLY A 82 -21.85 -11.09 7.98
N PRO A 83 -20.87 -11.85 8.49
CA PRO A 83 -19.78 -11.39 9.35
C PRO A 83 -18.72 -10.61 8.55
N GLY A 84 -18.20 -9.53 9.14
CA GLY A 84 -17.25 -8.67 8.47
C GLY A 84 -16.36 -7.84 9.40
N VAL A 85 -15.43 -7.10 8.80
CA VAL A 85 -14.57 -6.14 9.50
C VAL A 85 -14.29 -4.93 8.63
N ILE A 86 -14.48 -3.71 9.15
CA ILE A 86 -13.94 -2.50 8.54
C ILE A 86 -12.45 -2.45 8.87
N ASN A 87 -11.61 -2.37 7.84
CA ASN A 87 -10.15 -2.39 7.97
C ASN A 87 -9.51 -1.01 7.77
N ARG A 88 -10.21 -0.08 7.10
CA ARG A 88 -9.72 1.27 6.86
C ARG A 88 -10.90 2.22 6.65
N ILE A 89 -10.80 3.39 7.29
CA ILE A 89 -11.61 4.57 6.98
C ILE A 89 -10.63 5.70 6.66
N TRP A 90 -10.87 6.37 5.54
CA TRP A 90 -10.06 7.48 5.08
C TRP A 90 -10.94 8.64 4.60
N THR A 91 -10.49 9.88 4.80
CA THR A 91 -11.08 11.10 4.27
C THR A 91 -10.05 12.24 4.30
N PRO A 92 -10.06 13.20 3.34
CA PRO A 92 -9.30 14.45 3.46
C PRO A 92 -10.12 15.58 4.10
N THR A 93 -11.41 15.35 4.39
CA THR A 93 -12.37 16.37 4.83
C THR A 93 -13.23 15.90 6.00
N PRO A 94 -12.64 15.48 7.15
CA PRO A 94 -13.44 15.12 8.31
C PRO A 94 -14.18 16.37 8.83
N THR A 95 -15.39 16.15 9.33
CA THR A 95 -16.22 17.19 9.95
C THR A 95 -16.38 16.91 11.44
N ASP A 96 -16.92 17.87 12.18
CA ASP A 96 -17.29 17.69 13.59
C ASP A 96 -18.72 17.13 13.73
N ASP A 97 -19.37 16.75 12.63
CA ASP A 97 -20.65 16.06 12.66
C ASP A 97 -20.53 14.70 13.34
N THR A 98 -21.57 14.29 14.02
CA THR A 98 -21.63 12.98 14.67
C THR A 98 -21.76 11.88 13.63
N LEU A 99 -20.92 10.86 13.74
CA LEU A 99 -21.11 9.54 13.12
C LEU A 99 -21.70 8.57 14.14
N ASP A 100 -22.77 7.88 13.76
CA ASP A 100 -23.33 6.77 14.50
C ASP A 100 -22.92 5.46 13.83
N PHE A 101 -22.19 4.64 14.56
CA PHE A 101 -21.80 3.28 14.17
C PHE A 101 -22.81 2.30 14.77
N TYR A 102 -23.72 1.80 13.98
CA TYR A 102 -24.62 0.69 14.34
C TYR A 102 -23.89 -0.60 14.05
N ILE A 103 -23.41 -1.28 15.09
CA ILE A 103 -22.63 -2.52 15.01
C ILE A 103 -23.44 -3.60 15.71
N ASP A 104 -24.02 -4.52 14.95
CA ASP A 104 -24.94 -5.53 15.45
C ASP A 104 -26.06 -4.85 16.29
N ASP A 105 -26.23 -5.22 17.55
CA ASP A 105 -27.24 -4.62 18.45
C ASP A 105 -26.73 -3.38 19.21
N SER A 106 -25.53 -2.88 18.89
CA SER A 106 -24.89 -1.78 19.61
C SER A 106 -24.77 -0.53 18.76
N VAL A 107 -24.79 0.65 19.41
CA VAL A 107 -24.53 1.93 18.75
C VAL A 107 -23.39 2.65 19.46
N VAL A 108 -22.40 3.09 18.67
CA VAL A 108 -21.31 3.95 19.15
C VAL A 108 -21.35 5.24 18.37
N SER A 109 -21.46 6.37 19.08
CA SER A 109 -21.50 7.70 18.49
C SER A 109 -20.25 8.49 18.85
N LEU A 110 -19.62 9.11 17.86
CA LEU A 110 -18.48 10.01 18.02
C LEU A 110 -18.44 11.05 16.92
N GLN A 111 -17.69 12.13 17.11
CA GLN A 111 -17.46 13.10 16.02
C GLN A 111 -16.60 12.45 14.93
N TYR A 112 -16.87 12.77 13.67
CA TYR A 112 -16.10 12.20 12.55
C TYR A 112 -14.62 12.53 12.66
N SER A 113 -14.28 13.75 13.07
CA SER A 113 -12.89 14.17 13.31
C SER A 113 -12.21 13.39 14.45
N ASP A 114 -12.96 12.88 15.44
CA ASP A 114 -12.42 12.15 16.57
C ASP A 114 -11.80 10.80 16.21
N LEU A 115 -12.27 10.16 15.13
CA LEU A 115 -11.65 8.94 14.60
C LEU A 115 -10.16 9.10 14.30
N PHE A 116 -9.72 10.32 14.02
CA PHE A 116 -8.38 10.64 13.53
C PHE A 116 -7.58 11.53 14.49
N SER A 117 -8.21 12.02 15.55
CA SER A 117 -7.60 12.97 16.48
C SER A 117 -6.47 12.37 17.32
N GLY A 118 -6.45 11.04 17.46
CA GLY A 118 -5.56 10.34 18.39
C GLY A 118 -5.91 10.55 19.87
N LYS A 119 -7.02 11.23 20.18
CA LYS A 119 -7.45 11.57 21.55
C LYS A 119 -8.54 10.64 22.08
N VAL A 120 -9.35 10.07 21.19
CA VAL A 120 -10.47 9.20 21.54
C VAL A 120 -10.04 7.74 21.43
N LYS A 121 -10.02 7.04 22.56
CA LYS A 121 -9.68 5.62 22.60
C LYS A 121 -10.81 4.77 22.02
N PRO A 122 -10.49 3.71 21.23
CA PRO A 122 -9.16 3.17 20.95
C PRO A 122 -8.49 3.76 19.69
N PHE A 123 -9.03 4.79 19.08
CA PHE A 123 -8.59 5.39 17.82
C PHE A 123 -7.34 6.27 18.04
N THR A 124 -6.20 5.62 18.23
CA THR A 124 -4.94 6.28 18.57
C THR A 124 -3.83 5.95 17.56
N GLY A 125 -2.78 6.79 17.52
CA GLY A 125 -1.60 6.51 16.69
C GLY A 125 -0.88 5.21 17.10
N PRO A 126 -0.21 4.56 16.14
CA PRO A 126 -0.05 4.97 14.74
C PRO A 126 -1.16 4.43 13.80
N LEU A 127 -2.20 3.76 14.32
CA LEU A 127 -3.28 3.20 13.50
C LEU A 127 -4.27 4.26 13.02
N CYS A 128 -4.47 5.31 13.81
CA CYS A 128 -5.35 6.42 13.47
C CYS A 128 -4.59 7.73 13.58
N GLY A 129 -4.85 8.66 12.66
CA GLY A 129 -4.14 9.93 12.64
C GLY A 129 -4.44 10.76 11.39
N ASN A 130 -3.70 11.85 11.24
CA ASN A 130 -3.69 12.65 10.03
C ASN A 130 -2.26 12.97 9.62
N ALA A 131 -2.00 12.93 8.32
CA ALA A 131 -0.74 13.34 7.72
C ALA A 131 -0.94 13.56 6.23
N LEU A 132 -0.12 14.42 5.63
CA LEU A 132 -0.11 14.65 4.18
C LEU A 132 -1.48 15.10 3.62
N GLY A 133 -2.30 15.74 4.43
CA GLY A 133 -3.65 16.17 4.06
C GLY A 133 -4.74 15.10 4.19
N GLY A 134 -4.37 13.86 4.44
CA GLY A 134 -5.31 12.75 4.65
C GLY A 134 -5.50 12.39 6.12
N PHE A 135 -6.68 11.92 6.45
CA PHE A 135 -7.08 11.43 7.77
C PHE A 135 -7.40 9.95 7.64
N TYR A 136 -6.73 9.11 8.41
CA TYR A 136 -6.81 7.66 8.26
C TYR A 136 -7.07 6.96 9.59
N CYS A 137 -7.84 5.88 9.54
CA CYS A 137 -8.07 4.99 10.65
C CYS A 137 -8.00 3.55 10.16
N TYR A 138 -6.99 2.81 10.64
CA TYR A 138 -6.79 1.38 10.38
C TYR A 138 -7.28 0.49 11.54
N TYR A 139 -7.89 1.08 12.56
CA TYR A 139 -8.40 0.30 13.68
C TYR A 139 -9.53 -0.61 13.20
N PRO A 140 -9.44 -1.95 13.38
CA PRO A 140 -10.42 -2.89 12.86
C PRO A 140 -11.72 -2.83 13.64
N ILE A 141 -12.86 -2.67 12.96
CA ILE A 141 -14.19 -2.68 13.53
C ILE A 141 -14.94 -3.91 13.00
N LEU A 142 -15.08 -4.95 13.85
CA LEU A 142 -15.74 -6.18 13.48
C LEU A 142 -17.27 -6.08 13.69
N PHE A 143 -18.02 -6.84 12.90
CA PHE A 143 -19.46 -6.98 13.05
C PHE A 143 -19.89 -8.39 12.65
N GLN A 144 -20.78 -9.00 13.46
CA GLN A 144 -21.25 -10.37 13.24
C GLN A 144 -22.40 -10.40 12.24
N ASP A 145 -23.38 -9.54 12.40
CA ASP A 145 -24.61 -9.52 11.64
C ASP A 145 -24.69 -8.35 10.66
N SER A 146 -24.36 -7.14 11.12
CA SER A 146 -24.36 -5.95 10.27
C SER A 146 -23.55 -4.80 10.87
N CYS A 147 -23.05 -3.93 9.97
CA CYS A 147 -22.52 -2.64 10.36
C CYS A 147 -23.07 -1.55 9.43
N ARG A 148 -23.55 -0.45 10.05
CA ARG A 148 -23.99 0.74 9.33
C ARG A 148 -23.37 1.97 9.97
N ILE A 149 -22.83 2.88 9.13
CA ILE A 149 -22.31 4.17 9.58
C ILE A 149 -23.23 5.25 9.03
N ILE A 150 -23.75 6.08 9.92
CA ILE A 150 -24.67 7.19 9.59
C ILE A 150 -24.05 8.49 10.05
N SER A 151 -23.95 9.47 9.14
CA SER A 151 -23.59 10.85 9.47
C SER A 151 -24.84 11.66 9.78
N ARG A 152 -24.83 12.41 10.89
CA ARG A 152 -25.86 13.40 11.23
C ARG A 152 -25.65 14.74 10.53
N GLY A 153 -24.52 14.88 9.80
CA GLY A 153 -24.21 16.06 9.00
C GLY A 153 -25.12 16.19 7.77
N LYS A 154 -25.20 17.42 7.28
CA LYS A 154 -25.98 17.73 6.07
C LYS A 154 -25.25 17.39 4.78
N LYS A 155 -23.91 17.31 4.83
CA LYS A 155 -23.03 17.07 3.70
C LYS A 155 -21.91 16.11 4.11
N LEU A 156 -21.64 15.14 3.27
CA LEU A 156 -20.40 14.34 3.26
C LEU A 156 -19.67 14.66 1.95
N GLN A 157 -18.35 14.59 2.01
CA GLN A 157 -17.50 14.70 0.82
C GLN A 157 -16.61 13.45 0.73
N PHE A 158 -15.46 13.56 0.18
CA PHE A 158 -14.52 12.46 -0.04
C PHE A 158 -14.38 11.51 1.15
N HIS A 159 -14.57 10.22 0.92
CA HIS A 159 -14.21 9.18 1.87
C HIS A 159 -14.07 7.82 1.19
N GLN A 160 -13.31 6.95 1.83
CA GLN A 160 -13.16 5.56 1.46
C GLN A 160 -13.29 4.70 2.72
N VAL A 161 -14.15 3.67 2.66
CA VAL A 161 -14.33 2.67 3.71
C VAL A 161 -14.00 1.31 3.13
N GLN A 162 -12.83 0.76 3.47
CA GLN A 162 -12.44 -0.58 3.07
C GLN A 162 -12.84 -1.58 4.16
N TRP A 163 -13.50 -2.65 3.74
CA TRP A 163 -13.98 -3.67 4.63
C TRP A 163 -13.86 -5.06 4.02
N ARG A 164 -13.71 -6.05 4.88
CA ARG A 164 -13.59 -7.44 4.47
C ARG A 164 -14.80 -8.23 4.95
N ALA A 165 -15.46 -8.94 4.03
CA ALA A 165 -16.46 -9.92 4.33
C ALA A 165 -15.80 -11.27 4.63
N TYR A 166 -16.23 -11.94 5.69
CA TYR A 166 -15.87 -13.32 6.00
C TYR A 166 -16.88 -14.29 5.37
N ALA A 167 -16.48 -15.56 5.24
CA ALA A 167 -17.42 -16.61 4.83
C ALA A 167 -18.60 -16.72 5.79
N ALA A 168 -19.76 -17.08 5.26
CA ALA A 168 -20.94 -17.35 6.07
C ALA A 168 -20.63 -18.39 7.15
N GLY A 169 -21.15 -18.16 8.35
CA GLY A 169 -20.91 -18.99 9.52
C GLY A 169 -19.63 -18.67 10.29
N THR A 170 -18.73 -17.81 9.80
CA THR A 170 -17.61 -17.31 10.61
C THR A 170 -18.13 -16.55 11.81
N ARG A 171 -17.56 -16.81 12.99
CA ARG A 171 -17.90 -16.07 14.22
C ARG A 171 -16.88 -14.99 14.46
N VAL A 172 -17.35 -13.76 14.69
CA VAL A 172 -16.51 -12.61 14.99
C VAL A 172 -16.98 -11.93 16.28
N LYS A 173 -16.06 -11.24 16.95
CA LYS A 173 -16.38 -10.48 18.17
C LYS A 173 -15.64 -9.16 18.16
N ASN A 174 -16.39 -8.06 18.09
CA ASN A 174 -15.85 -6.72 18.23
C ASN A 174 -15.50 -6.40 19.70
N SER A 175 -14.42 -5.64 19.89
CA SER A 175 -14.10 -5.02 21.16
C SER A 175 -13.28 -3.76 20.92
N PHE A 176 -13.70 -2.64 21.50
CA PHE A 176 -12.96 -1.38 21.46
C PHE A 176 -11.89 -1.34 22.55
N LYS A 177 -10.83 -2.14 22.40
CA LYS A 177 -9.69 -2.18 23.31
C LYS A 177 -8.53 -1.35 22.79
N GLU A 178 -7.84 -0.66 23.68
CA GLU A 178 -6.58 -0.01 23.35
C GLU A 178 -5.55 -1.03 22.87
N PHE A 179 -4.80 -0.65 21.87
CA PHE A 179 -3.72 -1.45 21.31
C PHE A 179 -2.46 -0.59 21.16
N PHE A 180 -1.38 -1.04 21.77
CA PHE A 180 -0.10 -0.36 21.68
C PHE A 180 0.79 -1.11 20.70
N LEU A 181 1.03 -0.49 19.55
CA LEU A 181 1.99 -0.97 18.58
C LEU A 181 3.40 -0.58 19.01
N LEU A 182 4.19 -1.58 19.38
CA LEU A 182 5.59 -1.39 19.68
C LEU A 182 6.44 -1.89 18.49
N PRO A 183 7.39 -1.09 18.00
CA PRO A 183 8.36 -1.56 17.02
C PRO A 183 9.09 -2.79 17.56
N GLN A 184 9.13 -3.87 16.77
CA GLN A 184 9.88 -5.05 17.16
C GLN A 184 11.36 -4.73 17.24
N LYS A 185 11.95 -4.80 18.44
CA LYS A 185 13.41 -4.73 18.61
C LYS A 185 14.00 -6.04 18.11
N LYS A 186 14.77 -5.97 17.02
CA LYS A 186 15.56 -7.11 16.54
C LYS A 186 16.97 -7.01 17.07
N GLY A 187 17.51 -8.12 17.54
CA GLY A 187 18.90 -8.23 17.98
C GLY A 187 19.87 -7.89 16.84
N ALA A 188 21.08 -7.48 17.18
CA ALA A 188 22.14 -7.28 16.21
C ALA A 188 22.57 -8.66 15.66
N LEU A 189 22.50 -8.81 14.34
CA LEU A 189 22.97 -10.00 13.62
C LEU A 189 24.31 -9.69 12.94
N PRO A 190 25.21 -10.67 12.81
CA PRO A 190 26.50 -10.46 12.18
C PRO A 190 26.35 -10.07 10.70
N TYR A 191 27.19 -9.15 10.25
CA TYR A 191 27.28 -8.74 8.87
C TYR A 191 28.32 -9.55 8.10
N LYS A 192 27.95 -10.00 6.89
CA LYS A 192 28.84 -10.62 5.92
C LYS A 192 29.25 -9.59 4.88
N THR A 193 30.55 -9.46 4.62
CA THR A 193 31.10 -8.62 3.55
C THR A 193 30.95 -9.31 2.20
N THR A 194 30.40 -8.57 1.21
CA THR A 194 30.33 -9.04 -0.17
C THR A 194 30.86 -7.98 -1.12
N TYR A 195 31.73 -8.42 -2.03
CA TYR A 195 32.25 -7.60 -3.11
C TYR A 195 31.53 -7.98 -4.40
N ILE A 196 30.95 -6.98 -5.07
CA ILE A 196 30.25 -7.14 -6.33
C ILE A 196 31.10 -6.52 -7.42
N ASN A 197 31.76 -7.35 -8.22
CA ASN A 197 32.63 -6.87 -9.29
C ASN A 197 31.84 -6.12 -10.36
N SER A 198 32.53 -5.30 -11.14
CA SER A 198 31.96 -4.63 -12.31
C SER A 198 31.29 -5.63 -13.24
N ARG A 199 30.08 -5.30 -13.72
CA ARG A 199 29.32 -6.12 -14.68
C ARG A 199 29.08 -7.57 -14.22
N ALA A 200 29.00 -7.81 -12.91
CA ALA A 200 28.88 -9.16 -12.32
C ALA A 200 27.75 -9.23 -11.29
N ALA A 201 27.38 -10.47 -10.98
CA ALA A 201 26.45 -10.77 -9.88
C ALA A 201 27.23 -11.39 -8.70
N ALA A 202 26.78 -11.07 -7.48
CA ALA A 202 27.28 -11.69 -6.26
C ALA A 202 26.13 -12.19 -5.39
N THR A 203 26.28 -13.40 -4.82
CA THR A 203 25.30 -13.99 -3.91
C THR A 203 25.53 -13.46 -2.50
N ILE A 204 24.52 -12.81 -1.93
CA ILE A 204 24.53 -12.28 -0.56
C ILE A 204 23.84 -13.22 0.43
N PHE A 205 22.91 -14.06 -0.04
CA PHE A 205 22.25 -15.10 0.75
C PHE A 205 21.96 -16.32 -0.11
N GLU A 206 22.18 -17.51 0.44
CA GLU A 206 21.81 -18.77 -0.20
C GLU A 206 21.54 -19.84 0.86
N GLN A 207 20.41 -20.52 0.74
CA GLN A 207 20.02 -21.67 1.54
C GLN A 207 19.43 -22.75 0.63
N SER A 208 19.80 -24.02 0.89
CA SER A 208 19.37 -25.20 0.13
C SER A 208 18.46 -26.12 0.94
N SER A 209 17.86 -25.60 2.01
CA SER A 209 16.80 -26.24 2.80
C SER A 209 15.61 -25.31 2.89
N GLY A 210 14.39 -25.81 3.01
CA GLY A 210 13.21 -24.99 3.21
C GLY A 210 13.35 -24.08 4.42
N GLY A 211 12.66 -22.94 4.40
CA GLY A 211 12.79 -21.96 5.48
C GLY A 211 12.07 -20.65 5.18
N ARG A 212 12.46 -19.64 5.93
CA ARG A 212 11.90 -18.29 5.85
C ARG A 212 12.99 -17.26 6.17
N ILE A 213 13.15 -16.25 5.33
CA ILE A 213 13.86 -15.03 5.69
C ILE A 213 12.84 -14.16 6.43
N ASN A 214 13.12 -13.80 7.69
CA ASN A 214 12.27 -12.94 8.51
C ASN A 214 12.58 -11.46 8.25
N SER A 215 13.85 -11.14 8.03
CA SER A 215 14.31 -9.79 7.68
C SER A 215 15.74 -9.82 7.18
N PHE A 216 16.15 -8.74 6.51
CA PHE A 216 17.55 -8.50 6.21
C PHE A 216 17.93 -7.02 6.27
N ARG A 217 19.22 -6.74 6.35
CA ARG A 217 19.82 -5.42 6.30
C ARG A 217 21.01 -5.41 5.34
N ILE A 218 21.20 -4.30 4.66
CA ILE A 218 22.35 -4.07 3.78
C ILE A 218 22.92 -2.66 4.07
N TYR A 219 24.23 -2.60 4.24
CA TYR A 219 25.00 -1.38 4.51
C TYR A 219 26.20 -1.30 3.54
N PRO A 220 26.65 -0.15 3.05
CA PRO A 220 25.98 1.14 3.17
C PRO A 220 24.80 1.25 2.16
N ALA A 221 23.70 1.85 2.59
CA ALA A 221 22.57 2.10 1.72
C ALA A 221 22.90 3.10 0.59
N SER A 222 23.80 4.05 0.86
CA SER A 222 24.31 5.01 -0.11
C SER A 222 24.94 4.36 -1.35
N ALA A 223 25.39 3.10 -1.26
CA ALA A 223 25.87 2.35 -2.42
C ALA A 223 24.80 2.14 -3.51
N PHE A 224 23.53 2.29 -3.18
CA PHE A 224 22.39 2.15 -4.11
C PHE A 224 21.89 3.47 -4.64
N SER A 225 22.44 4.60 -4.19
CA SER A 225 22.05 5.95 -4.62
C SER A 225 22.47 6.22 -6.06
N GLY A 226 21.71 7.13 -6.69
CA GLY A 226 21.98 7.62 -8.04
C GLY A 226 20.82 7.39 -9.01
N THR A 227 20.72 8.27 -9.98
CA THR A 227 19.61 8.31 -10.95
C THR A 227 19.63 7.16 -11.96
N GLU A 228 20.79 6.54 -12.17
CA GLU A 228 20.95 5.45 -13.14
C GLU A 228 20.60 4.06 -12.59
N LYS A 229 20.38 3.95 -11.26
CA LYS A 229 19.92 2.71 -10.58
C LYS A 229 20.69 1.44 -11.02
N LYS A 230 22.02 1.51 -11.07
CA LYS A 230 22.88 0.46 -11.66
C LYS A 230 22.96 -0.85 -10.88
N LEU A 231 22.58 -0.85 -9.60
CA LEU A 231 22.56 -2.06 -8.78
C LEU A 231 21.16 -2.66 -8.74
N TRP A 232 21.06 -3.97 -9.04
CA TRP A 232 19.81 -4.71 -9.08
C TRP A 232 19.81 -5.84 -8.07
N ILE A 233 18.64 -6.16 -7.53
CA ILE A 233 18.41 -7.34 -6.68
C ILE A 233 17.65 -8.39 -7.47
N ARG A 234 18.07 -9.65 -7.28
CA ARG A 234 17.40 -10.83 -7.81
C ARG A 234 17.17 -11.83 -6.69
N ILE A 235 15.93 -12.24 -6.47
CA ILE A 235 15.56 -13.30 -5.52
C ILE A 235 14.93 -14.44 -6.29
N ILE A 236 15.41 -15.67 -6.06
CA ILE A 236 14.92 -16.90 -6.72
C ILE A 236 14.58 -17.89 -5.62
N TYR A 237 13.38 -18.47 -5.68
CA TYR A 237 12.94 -19.57 -4.82
C TYR A 237 12.86 -20.88 -5.60
N ASP A 238 13.20 -21.98 -4.94
CA ASP A 238 12.84 -23.34 -5.29
C ASP A 238 13.08 -23.74 -6.75
N ASP A 239 14.17 -23.27 -7.35
CA ASP A 239 14.53 -23.48 -8.75
C ASP A 239 13.49 -22.94 -9.76
N GLU A 240 12.69 -21.96 -9.37
CA GLU A 240 11.76 -21.24 -10.26
C GLU A 240 12.53 -20.60 -11.43
N ARG A 241 12.02 -20.77 -12.64
CA ARG A 241 12.66 -20.21 -13.85
C ARG A 241 12.63 -18.69 -13.89
N LYS A 242 11.60 -18.09 -13.29
CA LYS A 242 11.45 -16.62 -13.17
C LYS A 242 11.84 -16.20 -11.77
N PRO A 243 12.62 -15.12 -11.61
CA PRO A 243 12.91 -14.58 -10.28
C PRO A 243 11.63 -14.06 -9.62
N ALA A 244 11.52 -14.27 -8.31
CA ALA A 244 10.44 -13.76 -7.49
C ALA A 244 10.52 -12.24 -7.32
N VAL A 245 11.74 -11.71 -7.24
CA VAL A 245 12.06 -10.29 -7.18
C VAL A 245 13.14 -9.99 -8.21
N TYR A 246 12.93 -8.98 -9.07
CA TYR A 246 13.91 -8.54 -10.02
C TYR A 246 13.70 -7.05 -10.36
N CYS A 247 14.43 -6.18 -9.72
CA CYS A 247 14.30 -4.73 -9.86
C CYS A 247 15.57 -4.01 -9.36
N PRO A 248 15.72 -2.70 -9.55
CA PRO A 248 16.75 -1.92 -8.89
C PRO A 248 16.69 -2.10 -7.36
N VAL A 249 17.85 -2.28 -6.72
CA VAL A 249 17.95 -2.40 -5.23
C VAL A 249 17.34 -1.17 -4.57
N ALA A 250 17.61 0.01 -5.14
CA ALA A 250 17.08 1.28 -4.65
C ALA A 250 15.54 1.24 -4.56
N ASP A 251 14.87 0.86 -5.65
CA ASP A 251 13.40 0.82 -5.69
C ASP A 251 12.84 -0.25 -4.75
N PHE A 252 13.54 -1.38 -4.60
CA PHE A 252 13.14 -2.44 -3.65
C PHE A 252 13.22 -1.96 -2.20
N LEU A 253 14.18 -1.12 -1.86
CA LEU A 253 14.45 -0.68 -0.48
C LEU A 253 13.88 0.72 -0.16
N GLY A 254 12.92 1.20 -0.98
CA GLY A 254 12.17 2.44 -0.71
C GLY A 254 12.95 3.72 -0.97
N PHE A 255 13.88 3.69 -1.90
CA PHE A 255 14.43 4.91 -2.47
C PHE A 255 13.43 5.52 -3.44
N ALA A 256 13.45 6.82 -3.55
CA ALA A 256 12.73 7.52 -4.60
C ALA A 256 13.70 8.39 -5.41
N PHE A 257 13.59 8.32 -6.73
CA PHE A 257 14.44 9.06 -7.68
C PHE A 257 15.94 8.93 -7.37
N GLY A 258 16.35 7.72 -6.95
CA GLY A 258 17.74 7.41 -6.64
C GLY A 258 18.26 7.92 -5.29
N LYS A 259 17.38 8.37 -4.38
CA LYS A 259 17.74 8.82 -3.03
C LYS A 259 17.01 8.00 -1.97
N PRO A 260 17.64 7.71 -0.80
CA PRO A 260 16.95 7.13 0.35
C PRO A 260 15.77 8.03 0.76
N SER A 261 14.58 7.48 0.88
CA SER A 261 13.38 8.27 1.17
C SER A 261 12.47 7.59 2.21
N MET A 262 12.18 6.32 2.07
CA MET A 262 11.21 5.63 2.92
C MET A 262 11.79 5.14 4.25
N ARG A 263 10.95 5.21 5.31
CA ARG A 263 11.21 4.65 6.66
C ARG A 263 9.96 3.97 7.22
N SER A 264 9.41 3.03 6.46
CA SER A 264 8.25 2.25 6.95
C SER A 264 8.68 1.19 7.97
N TRP A 265 7.71 0.53 8.63
CA TRP A 265 8.04 -0.61 9.48
C TRP A 265 8.42 -1.86 8.68
N LEU A 266 7.95 -1.98 7.45
CA LEU A 266 8.21 -3.14 6.60
C LEU A 266 9.54 -3.05 5.86
N LEU A 267 9.86 -1.90 5.31
CA LEU A 267 11.14 -1.69 4.62
C LEU A 267 11.50 -0.20 4.55
N GLY A 268 12.76 0.08 4.24
CA GLY A 268 13.25 1.45 4.13
C GLY A 268 14.72 1.60 4.43
N THR A 269 15.13 2.83 4.75
CA THR A 269 16.51 3.19 5.04
C THR A 269 16.61 4.03 6.31
N SER A 270 17.54 3.69 7.19
CA SER A 270 17.84 4.44 8.41
C SER A 270 19.35 4.37 8.71
N ASN A 271 19.97 5.51 9.01
CA ASN A 271 21.40 5.61 9.33
C ASN A 271 22.30 4.86 8.32
N ASP A 272 22.14 5.17 7.03
CA ASP A 272 22.85 4.53 5.91
C ASP A 272 22.71 2.99 5.84
N THR A 273 21.71 2.43 6.53
CA THR A 273 21.37 1.01 6.49
C THR A 273 19.99 0.83 5.86
N ALA A 274 19.94 0.10 4.76
CA ALA A 274 18.69 -0.33 4.15
C ALA A 274 18.21 -1.62 4.83
N TYR A 275 16.89 -1.73 5.05
CA TYR A 275 16.30 -2.88 5.73
C TYR A 275 15.01 -3.35 5.04
N CYS A 276 14.75 -4.65 5.15
CA CYS A 276 13.48 -5.26 4.76
C CYS A 276 13.03 -6.23 5.86
N ASN A 277 11.84 -6.01 6.40
CA ASN A 277 11.19 -6.84 7.42
C ASN A 277 10.01 -7.63 6.83
N ILE A 278 9.86 -7.66 5.50
CA ILE A 278 8.83 -8.44 4.82
C ILE A 278 9.28 -9.91 4.82
N PRO A 279 8.53 -10.85 5.42
CA PRO A 279 8.91 -12.25 5.48
C PRO A 279 8.92 -12.89 4.10
N MET A 280 9.88 -13.78 3.86
CA MET A 280 10.06 -14.47 2.59
C MET A 280 10.13 -15.98 2.82
N PRO A 281 8.98 -16.67 2.95
CA PRO A 281 8.96 -18.13 3.07
C PRO A 281 9.21 -18.80 1.74
N TYR A 282 9.92 -19.95 1.77
CA TYR A 282 10.27 -20.78 0.60
C TYR A 282 10.24 -22.27 0.95
N ASP A 283 10.11 -23.14 -0.06
CA ASP A 283 9.86 -24.57 0.15
C ASP A 283 11.15 -25.38 0.33
N SER A 284 12.16 -25.14 -0.51
CA SER A 284 13.41 -25.92 -0.53
C SER A 284 14.65 -25.08 -0.67
N LYS A 285 14.59 -23.93 -1.35
CA LYS A 285 15.76 -23.15 -1.71
C LYS A 285 15.46 -21.66 -1.81
N CYS A 286 16.37 -20.83 -1.34
CA CYS A 286 16.31 -19.39 -1.56
C CYS A 286 17.70 -18.86 -1.89
N LYS A 287 17.77 -18.05 -2.96
CA LYS A 287 19.00 -17.39 -3.39
C LYS A 287 18.73 -15.90 -3.62
N ILE A 288 19.52 -15.04 -2.95
CA ILE A 288 19.48 -13.59 -3.15
C ILE A 288 20.83 -13.13 -3.73
N GLN A 289 20.76 -12.43 -4.83
CA GLN A 289 21.91 -11.89 -5.54
C GLN A 289 21.77 -10.39 -5.76
N LEU A 290 22.91 -9.70 -5.69
CA LEU A 290 23.04 -8.33 -6.17
C LEU A 290 23.78 -8.35 -7.49
N ILE A 291 23.28 -7.62 -8.47
CA ILE A 291 23.82 -7.52 -9.83
C ILE A 291 24.31 -6.10 -10.02
N ASN A 292 25.58 -5.97 -10.37
CA ASN A 292 26.23 -4.68 -10.57
C ASN A 292 26.38 -4.40 -12.08
N ASN A 293 25.58 -3.49 -12.59
CA ASN A 293 25.63 -3.03 -13.97
C ASN A 293 26.58 -1.82 -14.17
N SER A 294 27.31 -1.40 -13.12
CA SER A 294 28.28 -0.31 -13.20
C SER A 294 29.67 -0.79 -13.66
N ALA A 295 30.53 0.15 -14.01
CA ALA A 295 31.93 -0.11 -14.33
C ALA A 295 32.82 -0.26 -13.08
N GLN A 296 32.32 0.02 -11.89
CA GLN A 296 33.10 0.01 -10.64
C GLN A 296 32.69 -1.17 -9.77
N ARG A 297 33.67 -1.69 -9.01
CA ARG A 297 33.43 -2.69 -7.95
C ARG A 297 32.70 -2.04 -6.78
N VAL A 298 31.67 -2.70 -6.25
CA VAL A 298 30.90 -2.24 -5.09
C VAL A 298 31.13 -3.19 -3.91
N ARG A 299 31.27 -2.64 -2.71
CA ARG A 299 31.34 -3.41 -1.47
C ARG A 299 30.09 -3.13 -0.64
N VAL A 300 29.43 -4.20 -0.16
CA VAL A 300 28.31 -4.14 0.75
C VAL A 300 28.49 -5.09 1.91
N TYR A 301 27.80 -4.80 3.00
CA TYR A 301 27.69 -5.66 4.17
C TYR A 301 26.21 -6.05 4.32
N SER A 302 25.92 -7.33 4.40
CA SER A 302 24.57 -7.84 4.52
C SER A 302 24.39 -8.71 5.75
N SER A 303 23.22 -8.64 6.37
CA SER A 303 22.86 -9.41 7.56
C SER A 303 21.45 -9.94 7.36
N PHE A 304 21.23 -11.23 7.69
CA PHE A 304 19.96 -11.92 7.48
C PHE A 304 19.46 -12.57 8.77
N ASP A 305 18.22 -12.28 9.14
CA ASP A 305 17.44 -13.04 10.13
C ASP A 305 16.59 -14.06 9.37
N TYR A 306 16.86 -15.35 9.59
CA TYR A 306 16.14 -16.43 8.91
C TYR A 306 15.90 -17.60 9.85
N SER A 307 14.87 -18.38 9.56
CA SER A 307 14.48 -19.55 10.34
C SER A 307 14.22 -20.75 9.44
N SER A 308 14.39 -21.95 10.01
CA SER A 308 14.32 -23.22 9.28
C SER A 308 12.93 -23.80 9.03
N PRO A 309 11.82 -23.40 9.70
CA PRO A 309 10.53 -23.99 9.42
C PRO A 309 10.12 -23.78 7.97
N LYS A 310 9.90 -24.88 7.25
CA LYS A 310 9.43 -24.90 5.88
C LYS A 310 8.05 -24.24 5.78
N ARG A 311 7.81 -23.54 4.68
CA ARG A 311 6.50 -22.97 4.35
C ARG A 311 5.40 -24.02 4.31
N ASN A 312 4.23 -23.71 4.85
CA ASN A 312 3.03 -24.46 4.60
C ASN A 312 2.35 -23.95 3.31
N ALA A 313 2.54 -24.62 2.20
CA ALA A 313 2.08 -24.19 0.88
C ALA A 313 0.54 -24.01 0.78
N SER A 314 -0.25 -24.71 1.59
CA SER A 314 -1.71 -24.56 1.62
C SER A 314 -2.17 -23.32 2.40
N ALA A 315 -1.34 -22.81 3.32
CA ALA A 315 -1.67 -21.69 4.19
C ALA A 315 -0.92 -20.40 3.83
N GLU A 316 0.23 -20.49 3.16
CA GLU A 316 1.12 -19.36 2.93
C GLU A 316 1.53 -19.19 1.47
N GLY A 317 1.60 -17.93 1.00
CA GLY A 317 2.20 -17.56 -0.27
C GLY A 317 3.70 -17.33 -0.17
N LYS A 318 4.44 -17.43 -1.28
CA LYS A 318 5.77 -16.89 -1.44
C LYS A 318 5.68 -15.40 -1.77
N LEU A 319 6.67 -14.61 -1.35
CA LEU A 319 6.73 -13.19 -1.70
C LEU A 319 7.18 -13.03 -3.16
N TYR A 320 6.39 -12.32 -3.94
CA TYR A 320 6.71 -11.90 -5.30
C TYR A 320 6.55 -10.39 -5.44
N THR A 321 7.22 -9.83 -6.45
CA THR A 321 7.07 -8.42 -6.82
C THR A 321 6.77 -8.23 -8.29
N SER A 322 6.03 -7.17 -8.61
CA SER A 322 5.85 -6.65 -9.96
C SER A 322 6.52 -5.30 -10.07
N TYR A 323 7.58 -5.21 -10.86
CA TYR A 323 8.26 -3.96 -11.17
C TYR A 323 7.79 -3.45 -12.53
N ASN A 324 7.31 -2.23 -12.58
CA ASN A 324 6.87 -1.59 -13.83
C ASN A 324 7.45 -0.17 -13.91
N HIS A 325 8.13 0.11 -15.02
CA HIS A 325 8.62 1.44 -15.38
C HIS A 325 8.09 1.77 -16.76
N GLN A 326 7.35 2.87 -16.89
CA GLN A 326 6.68 3.25 -18.13
C GLN A 326 6.67 4.77 -18.30
N ILE A 327 6.86 5.20 -19.53
CA ILE A 327 6.67 6.58 -19.97
C ILE A 327 5.32 6.61 -20.69
N TYR A 328 4.42 7.46 -20.22
CA TYR A 328 3.08 7.63 -20.75
C TYR A 328 2.95 8.92 -21.55
N GLY A 329 2.31 8.83 -22.71
CA GLY A 329 1.75 9.95 -23.44
C GLY A 329 0.36 10.31 -22.93
N LYS A 330 -0.25 11.32 -23.53
CA LYS A 330 -1.62 11.71 -23.25
C LYS A 330 -2.59 10.61 -23.71
N ASN A 331 -3.51 10.21 -22.81
CA ASN A 331 -4.53 9.19 -23.05
C ASN A 331 -3.97 7.78 -23.34
N ASP A 332 -2.73 7.50 -22.96
CA ASP A 332 -2.29 6.12 -22.82
C ASP A 332 -3.09 5.44 -21.70
N GLY A 333 -3.15 4.12 -21.68
CA GLY A 333 -3.88 3.40 -20.64
C GLY A 333 -3.24 3.59 -19.25
N PRO A 334 -3.95 3.22 -18.16
CA PRO A 334 -3.48 3.41 -16.80
C PRO A 334 -2.20 2.64 -16.50
N HIS A 335 -1.43 3.13 -15.53
CA HIS A 335 -0.24 2.43 -15.06
C HIS A 335 -0.61 1.15 -14.32
N VAL A 336 -0.16 0.02 -14.84
CA VAL A 336 -0.43 -1.29 -14.22
C VAL A 336 0.54 -1.50 -13.06
N LEU A 337 0.01 -1.52 -11.86
CA LEU A 337 0.72 -1.81 -10.62
C LEU A 337 0.96 -3.30 -10.46
N LEU A 338 -0.07 -4.14 -10.68
CA LEU A 338 0.03 -5.58 -10.59
C LEU A 338 -0.97 -6.25 -11.54
N ASN A 339 -0.51 -7.27 -12.25
CA ASN A 339 -1.37 -8.17 -13.04
C ASN A 339 -0.88 -9.60 -12.84
N VAL A 340 -1.65 -10.40 -12.11
CA VAL A 340 -1.27 -11.78 -11.78
C VAL A 340 -2.46 -12.72 -11.88
N SER A 341 -2.17 -14.00 -12.11
CA SER A 341 -3.13 -15.10 -12.05
C SER A 341 -2.73 -16.10 -10.97
N GLY A 342 -3.70 -16.88 -10.47
CA GLY A 342 -3.53 -17.84 -9.39
C GLY A 342 -4.00 -17.28 -8.05
N LYS A 343 -3.74 -18.03 -6.98
CA LYS A 343 -4.12 -17.67 -5.62
C LYS A 343 -3.06 -16.78 -4.95
N GLY A 344 -3.52 -15.78 -4.21
CA GLY A 344 -2.61 -14.89 -3.47
C GLY A 344 -3.33 -13.80 -2.69
N HIS A 345 -2.54 -12.83 -2.24
CA HIS A 345 -3.03 -11.56 -1.73
C HIS A 345 -1.98 -10.46 -1.95
N PHE A 346 -2.47 -9.30 -2.36
CA PHE A 346 -1.68 -8.09 -2.53
C PHE A 346 -1.42 -7.43 -1.18
N ILE A 347 -0.20 -6.90 -0.99
CA ILE A 347 0.22 -6.30 0.28
C ILE A 347 0.81 -4.89 0.15
N GLY A 348 0.86 -4.31 -1.04
CA GLY A 348 1.27 -2.91 -1.16
C GLY A 348 2.05 -2.55 -2.39
N THR A 349 2.24 -1.24 -2.53
CA THR A 349 2.94 -0.62 -3.66
C THR A 349 3.84 0.51 -3.19
N ILE A 350 5.00 0.63 -3.84
CA ILE A 350 5.84 1.84 -3.87
C ILE A 350 5.70 2.42 -5.28
N LEU A 351 5.41 3.71 -5.38
CA LEU A 351 5.21 4.42 -6.64
C LEU A 351 6.10 5.66 -6.70
N GLN A 352 6.68 5.93 -7.86
CA GLN A 352 7.42 7.15 -8.18
C GLN A 352 6.84 7.70 -9.48
N CYS A 353 6.44 8.96 -9.46
CA CYS A 353 5.82 9.64 -10.60
C CYS A 353 6.56 10.93 -10.92
N GLN A 354 6.80 11.19 -12.21
CA GLN A 354 7.42 12.42 -12.69
C GLN A 354 6.71 12.90 -13.95
N GLY A 355 6.30 14.17 -13.97
CA GLY A 355 5.78 14.80 -15.18
C GLY A 355 6.83 14.88 -16.29
N THR A 356 6.40 14.78 -17.54
CA THR A 356 7.26 14.93 -18.73
C THR A 356 7.08 16.26 -19.42
N VAL A 357 6.13 17.06 -18.95
CA VAL A 357 5.86 18.43 -19.42
C VAL A 357 5.90 19.38 -18.23
N PRO A 358 6.24 20.67 -18.43
CA PRO A 358 6.16 21.66 -17.35
C PRO A 358 4.76 21.74 -16.77
N GLY A 359 4.67 21.73 -15.46
CA GLY A 359 3.39 21.75 -14.75
C GLY A 359 3.55 21.39 -13.28
N MET A 360 2.43 21.15 -12.63
CA MET A 360 2.39 20.61 -11.30
C MET A 360 2.31 19.09 -11.35
N THR A 361 2.17 18.46 -10.19
CA THR A 361 1.98 17.01 -10.10
C THR A 361 0.55 16.54 -10.39
N LEU A 362 -0.11 17.20 -11.39
CA LEU A 362 -1.50 16.91 -11.79
C LEU A 362 -1.75 15.46 -12.23
N PHE A 363 -0.72 14.78 -12.69
CA PHE A 363 -0.81 13.34 -12.98
C PHE A 363 -1.18 12.52 -11.74
N PHE A 364 -0.99 13.06 -10.53
CA PHE A 364 -1.26 12.37 -9.27
C PHE A 364 -2.73 12.45 -8.82
N GLU A 365 -3.60 13.09 -9.62
CA GLU A 365 -5.06 13.11 -9.44
C GLU A 365 -5.72 11.79 -9.87
N GLY A 366 -5.00 10.93 -10.60
CA GLY A 366 -5.59 9.73 -11.20
C GLY A 366 -6.03 8.66 -10.21
N ASP A 367 -7.18 8.07 -10.49
CA ASP A 367 -7.82 7.05 -9.66
C ASP A 367 -7.09 5.71 -9.68
N ASP A 368 -7.13 4.99 -8.57
CA ASP A 368 -6.78 3.57 -8.54
C ASP A 368 -8.00 2.67 -8.77
N SER A 369 -7.76 1.52 -9.36
CA SER A 369 -8.79 0.50 -9.58
C SER A 369 -8.24 -0.90 -9.38
N SER A 370 -9.02 -1.77 -8.72
CA SER A 370 -8.68 -3.17 -8.48
C SER A 370 -9.75 -4.13 -8.94
N ILE A 371 -9.39 -4.99 -9.90
CA ILE A 371 -10.23 -6.10 -10.36
C ILE A 371 -9.74 -7.39 -9.68
N VAL A 372 -10.55 -7.92 -8.79
CA VAL A 372 -10.30 -9.15 -8.04
C VAL A 372 -11.19 -10.26 -8.59
N ASP A 373 -10.58 -11.35 -9.09
CA ASP A 373 -11.30 -12.50 -9.64
C ASP A 373 -12.35 -12.13 -10.70
N GLY A 374 -12.05 -11.09 -11.50
CA GLY A 374 -12.90 -10.58 -12.57
C GLY A 374 -13.96 -9.57 -12.14
N LYS A 375 -13.95 -9.09 -10.89
CA LYS A 375 -14.88 -8.09 -10.37
C LYS A 375 -14.13 -6.83 -9.93
N ASN A 376 -14.65 -5.65 -10.27
CA ASN A 376 -14.15 -4.40 -9.70
C ASN A 376 -14.55 -4.33 -8.22
N MET A 377 -13.56 -4.38 -7.33
CA MET A 377 -13.76 -4.47 -5.89
C MET A 377 -13.33 -3.22 -5.15
N LEU A 378 -12.34 -2.50 -5.68
CA LEU A 378 -11.83 -1.24 -5.12
C LEU A 378 -11.76 -0.21 -6.26
N HIS A 379 -12.18 1.02 -5.97
CA HIS A 379 -12.08 2.15 -6.88
C HIS A 379 -11.90 3.43 -6.06
N GLY A 380 -10.72 4.02 -6.17
CA GLY A 380 -10.32 5.21 -5.44
C GLY A 380 -10.83 6.52 -6.03
N THR A 381 -10.25 7.61 -5.57
CA THR A 381 -10.64 9.00 -5.84
C THR A 381 -9.44 9.90 -6.10
N GLY A 382 -8.29 9.32 -6.37
CA GLY A 382 -7.03 10.01 -6.59
C GLY A 382 -5.84 9.23 -6.05
N SER A 383 -4.67 9.45 -6.63
CA SER A 383 -3.44 8.72 -6.23
C SER A 383 -3.02 9.08 -4.81
N GLU A 384 -3.07 10.35 -4.39
CA GLU A 384 -2.74 10.73 -3.02
C GLU A 384 -3.71 10.12 -2.00
N ASP A 385 -4.98 9.98 -2.37
CA ASP A 385 -6.05 9.37 -1.58
C ASP A 385 -5.80 7.87 -1.40
N TYR A 386 -5.38 7.19 -2.47
CA TYR A 386 -4.94 5.81 -2.43
C TYR A 386 -3.81 5.60 -1.42
N PHE A 387 -2.87 6.55 -1.35
CA PHE A 387 -1.76 6.54 -0.41
C PHE A 387 -2.08 7.19 0.96
N ASN A 388 -3.35 7.42 1.27
CA ASN A 388 -3.86 8.02 2.52
C ASN A 388 -3.42 9.47 2.78
N GLY A 389 -3.06 10.19 1.74
CA GLY A 389 -2.89 11.63 1.78
C GLY A 389 -4.16 12.37 1.40
N GLY A 390 -4.01 13.58 0.89
CA GLY A 390 -5.09 14.38 0.34
C GLY A 390 -4.56 15.75 -0.10
N TRP A 391 -5.14 16.29 -1.17
CA TRP A 391 -4.83 17.63 -1.64
C TRP A 391 -3.36 17.81 -2.05
N TYR A 392 -2.85 16.99 -2.99
CA TYR A 392 -1.48 17.08 -3.49
C TYR A 392 -1.12 18.52 -3.92
N ALA A 393 0.18 18.85 -3.79
CA ALA A 393 0.74 20.17 -4.09
C ALA A 393 0.14 21.36 -3.31
N PHE A 394 -0.63 21.13 -2.25
CA PHE A 394 -1.01 22.17 -1.31
C PHE A 394 -0.01 22.29 -0.17
N PRO A 395 0.31 23.50 0.31
CA PRO A 395 1.09 23.68 1.53
C PRO A 395 0.49 22.94 2.72
N ASP A 396 1.36 22.34 3.54
CA ASP A 396 1.01 21.54 4.72
C ASP A 396 0.12 20.31 4.43
N ARG A 397 0.14 19.84 3.17
CA ARG A 397 -0.58 18.66 2.73
C ARG A 397 0.36 17.71 2.01
N TRP A 398 0.05 17.28 0.78
CA TRP A 398 0.94 16.43 0.01
C TRP A 398 2.01 17.26 -0.71
N ASP A 399 2.94 17.85 0.03
CA ASP A 399 3.98 18.78 -0.48
C ASP A 399 5.39 18.49 0.07
N ALA A 400 5.55 17.44 0.87
CA ALA A 400 6.81 17.08 1.50
C ALA A 400 6.99 15.57 1.65
N ASP A 401 8.23 15.15 1.91
CA ASP A 401 8.55 13.76 2.26
C ASP A 401 8.08 13.46 3.69
N TYR A 402 7.27 12.43 3.85
CA TYR A 402 6.82 12.03 5.15
C TYR A 402 6.57 10.51 5.22
N SER A 403 7.28 9.84 6.11
CA SER A 403 7.16 8.39 6.29
C SER A 403 6.40 8.04 7.55
N LEU A 404 5.30 7.33 7.38
CA LEU A 404 4.52 6.68 8.43
C LEU A 404 4.78 5.17 8.44
N PRO A 405 4.37 4.43 9.46
CA PRO A 405 4.61 2.98 9.53
C PRO A 405 4.18 2.20 8.30
N PHE A 406 3.04 2.55 7.67
CA PHE A 406 2.42 1.77 6.60
C PHE A 406 2.15 2.53 5.31
N HIS A 407 2.30 3.85 5.29
CA HIS A 407 2.14 4.70 4.11
C HIS A 407 2.96 5.98 4.23
N GLY A 408 3.06 6.74 3.14
CA GLY A 408 3.75 8.02 3.15
C GLY A 408 4.09 8.54 1.76
N SER A 409 4.56 9.80 1.71
CA SER A 409 5.08 10.44 0.50
C SER A 409 6.60 10.31 0.43
N LEU A 410 7.13 10.26 -0.78
CA LEU A 410 8.54 10.03 -1.07
C LEU A 410 9.08 11.09 -2.04
N ALA A 411 10.18 11.75 -1.65
CA ALA A 411 10.98 12.62 -2.51
C ALA A 411 10.16 13.60 -3.35
N TYR A 412 9.16 14.24 -2.71
CA TYR A 412 8.37 15.28 -3.34
C TYR A 412 9.27 16.44 -3.80
N ASN A 413 9.15 16.81 -5.07
CA ASN A 413 9.95 17.90 -5.64
C ASN A 413 9.21 18.57 -6.79
N LEU A 414 8.50 19.64 -6.50
CA LEU A 414 7.69 20.37 -7.48
C LEU A 414 8.50 20.93 -8.66
N PRO A 415 9.70 21.53 -8.49
CA PRO A 415 10.54 21.99 -9.62
C PRO A 415 10.86 20.91 -10.65
N TYR A 416 10.94 19.66 -10.25
CA TYR A 416 11.14 18.52 -11.15
C TYR A 416 9.84 17.82 -11.52
N CYS A 417 8.69 18.33 -11.10
CA CYS A 417 7.38 17.66 -11.22
C CYS A 417 7.41 16.22 -10.70
N ARG A 418 8.01 16.01 -9.52
CA ARG A 418 8.19 14.69 -8.92
C ARG A 418 7.35 14.51 -7.67
N THR A 419 6.75 13.35 -7.54
CA THR A 419 6.20 12.86 -6.29
C THR A 419 6.33 11.35 -6.25
N GLY A 420 6.47 10.81 -5.05
CA GLY A 420 6.45 9.38 -4.82
C GLY A 420 5.59 9.05 -3.62
N ALA A 421 5.22 7.79 -3.48
CA ALA A 421 4.38 7.34 -2.40
C ALA A 421 4.58 5.86 -2.11
N TYR A 422 4.15 5.41 -0.94
CA TYR A 422 4.01 3.99 -0.63
C TYR A 422 2.80 3.75 0.27
N ARG A 423 2.20 2.58 0.11
CA ARG A 423 1.20 2.05 1.03
C ARG A 423 1.35 0.55 1.14
N PHE A 424 1.35 0.05 2.39
CA PHE A 424 1.32 -1.36 2.73
C PHE A 424 -0.02 -1.74 3.34
N TYR A 425 -0.56 -2.84 2.88
CA TYR A 425 -1.82 -3.43 3.30
C TYR A 425 -1.52 -4.57 4.29
N LEU A 426 -2.01 -4.46 5.52
CA LEU A 426 -1.81 -5.47 6.55
C LEU A 426 -3.14 -6.16 6.89
N THR A 427 -4.03 -5.49 7.61
CA THR A 427 -5.38 -6.03 7.87
C THR A 427 -6.26 -5.95 6.62
N ASP A 428 -6.00 -4.98 5.76
CA ASP A 428 -6.69 -4.70 4.49
C ASP A 428 -6.05 -5.35 3.26
N LYS A 429 -5.09 -6.32 3.44
CA LYS A 429 -4.52 -7.05 2.30
C LYS A 429 -5.59 -7.66 1.42
N VAL A 430 -5.42 -7.54 0.08
CA VAL A 430 -6.45 -7.86 -0.92
C VAL A 430 -6.30 -9.31 -1.36
N PRO A 431 -7.16 -10.26 -0.91
CA PRO A 431 -7.10 -11.65 -1.32
C PRO A 431 -7.67 -11.85 -2.72
N PHE A 432 -7.12 -12.82 -3.45
CA PHE A 432 -7.63 -13.30 -4.73
C PHE A 432 -7.42 -14.82 -4.87
N GLU A 433 -8.34 -15.50 -5.50
CA GLU A 433 -8.28 -16.94 -5.73
C GLU A 433 -7.90 -17.31 -7.18
N LYS A 434 -8.18 -16.41 -8.14
CA LYS A 434 -7.96 -16.67 -9.58
C LYS A 434 -7.07 -15.61 -10.22
N SER A 435 -7.30 -14.34 -9.95
CA SER A 435 -6.58 -13.25 -10.60
C SER A 435 -6.69 -11.94 -9.82
N PHE A 436 -5.68 -11.10 -9.98
CA PHE A 436 -5.69 -9.74 -9.47
C PHE A 436 -5.08 -8.80 -10.51
N TYR A 437 -5.85 -7.78 -10.89
CA TYR A 437 -5.41 -6.67 -11.70
C TYR A 437 -5.58 -5.38 -10.91
N HIS A 438 -4.51 -4.59 -10.81
CA HIS A 438 -4.51 -3.31 -10.11
C HIS A 438 -3.79 -2.28 -10.95
N SER A 439 -4.41 -1.13 -11.12
CA SER A 439 -3.88 -0.02 -11.91
C SER A 439 -4.16 1.31 -11.24
N ILE A 440 -3.46 2.33 -11.71
CA ILE A 440 -3.64 3.72 -11.28
C ILE A 440 -3.54 4.62 -12.52
N GLU A 441 -4.40 5.60 -12.61
CA GLU A 441 -4.42 6.55 -13.72
C GLU A 441 -3.32 7.61 -13.59
N HIS A 442 -3.04 8.32 -14.69
CA HIS A 442 -2.12 9.45 -14.72
C HIS A 442 -2.84 10.72 -15.21
N GLY A 443 -3.47 11.40 -14.28
CA GLY A 443 -4.26 12.60 -14.47
C GLY A 443 -5.74 12.41 -14.14
N PRO A 444 -6.49 13.52 -14.02
CA PRO A 444 -7.85 13.54 -13.49
C PRO A 444 -8.90 12.91 -14.41
N ILE A 445 -8.63 12.75 -15.69
CA ILE A 445 -9.60 12.25 -16.68
C ILE A 445 -8.88 11.39 -17.72
N ASP A 446 -9.26 10.10 -17.82
CA ASP A 446 -8.82 9.21 -18.91
C ASP A 446 -7.31 9.22 -19.19
N ASN A 447 -6.49 9.27 -18.15
CA ASN A 447 -5.04 9.26 -18.27
C ASN A 447 -4.48 10.42 -19.13
N ASN A 448 -5.02 11.60 -18.95
CA ASN A 448 -4.77 12.73 -19.85
C ASN A 448 -3.46 13.49 -19.62
N ILE A 449 -2.68 13.15 -18.59
CA ILE A 449 -1.42 13.84 -18.25
C ILE A 449 -0.21 12.97 -18.58
N PRO A 450 0.69 13.41 -19.48
CA PRO A 450 1.93 12.70 -19.78
C PRO A 450 2.86 12.63 -18.56
N ALA A 451 3.33 11.42 -18.21
CA ALA A 451 4.17 11.23 -17.03
C ALA A 451 5.03 9.96 -17.13
N ILE A 452 6.05 9.87 -16.29
CA ILE A 452 6.86 8.68 -16.08
C ILE A 452 6.42 8.07 -14.75
N TYR A 453 5.95 6.83 -14.77
CA TYR A 453 5.59 6.07 -13.58
C TYR A 453 6.55 4.91 -13.39
N THR A 454 7.01 4.75 -12.16
CA THR A 454 7.82 3.59 -11.73
C THR A 454 7.21 3.02 -10.48
N SER A 455 6.74 1.78 -10.54
CA SER A 455 6.14 1.10 -9.40
C SER A 455 6.82 -0.20 -9.06
N LEU A 456 6.77 -0.56 -7.78
CA LEU A 456 7.09 -1.87 -7.25
C LEU A 456 5.94 -2.33 -6.37
N SER A 457 5.20 -3.32 -6.82
CA SER A 457 4.09 -3.91 -6.09
C SER A 457 4.50 -5.23 -5.46
N PHE A 458 4.00 -5.50 -4.26
CA PHE A 458 4.30 -6.68 -3.45
C PHE A 458 3.06 -7.53 -3.26
N TYR A 459 3.20 -8.83 -3.43
CA TYR A 459 2.13 -9.78 -3.13
C TYR A 459 2.68 -11.12 -2.66
N TYR A 460 1.88 -11.83 -1.90
CA TYR A 460 2.12 -13.24 -1.63
C TYR A 460 1.25 -14.09 -2.54
N GLY A 461 1.85 -15.10 -3.16
CA GLY A 461 1.12 -15.91 -4.13
C GLY A 461 1.69 -17.30 -4.32
N SER A 462 1.00 -18.07 -5.15
CA SER A 462 1.39 -19.42 -5.53
C SER A 462 2.38 -19.48 -6.70
N LYS A 463 2.51 -18.37 -7.46
CA LYS A 463 3.41 -18.27 -8.61
C LYS A 463 3.82 -16.82 -8.90
N PRO A 464 4.96 -16.60 -9.61
CA PRO A 464 5.43 -15.29 -10.00
C PRO A 464 4.51 -14.62 -11.03
N PRO A 465 4.60 -13.28 -11.23
CA PRO A 465 3.82 -12.57 -12.23
C PRO A 465 4.14 -13.07 -13.66
N GLU A 466 3.15 -13.00 -14.55
CA GLU A 466 3.30 -13.56 -15.90
C GLU A 466 4.31 -12.79 -16.75
N LYS A 467 4.33 -11.46 -16.61
CA LYS A 467 5.22 -10.57 -17.36
C LYS A 467 6.22 -9.90 -16.43
N LEU A 468 7.43 -10.46 -16.36
CA LEU A 468 8.58 -9.75 -15.83
C LEU A 468 9.29 -9.09 -17.02
N LYS A 469 9.34 -7.76 -17.07
CA LYS A 469 10.21 -7.07 -18.03
C LYS A 469 11.66 -7.34 -17.60
N ALA A 470 12.48 -7.81 -18.54
CA ALA A 470 13.90 -7.99 -18.28
C ALA A 470 14.57 -6.61 -18.09
N PRO A 471 15.48 -6.45 -17.12
CA PRO A 471 16.17 -5.18 -16.88
C PRO A 471 17.01 -4.67 -18.04
N ALA A 472 17.50 -5.58 -18.88
CA ALA A 472 18.33 -5.23 -20.04
C ALA A 472 17.63 -4.31 -21.04
N ASP A 473 16.29 -4.35 -21.07
CA ASP A 473 15.47 -3.59 -22.02
C ASP A 473 14.94 -2.27 -21.46
N VAL A 474 15.13 -2.02 -20.16
CA VAL A 474 14.60 -0.83 -19.49
C VAL A 474 15.75 0.03 -19.01
N LYS A 475 16.07 1.09 -19.75
CA LYS A 475 16.93 2.16 -19.22
C LYS A 475 16.15 2.90 -18.13
N VAL A 476 16.19 2.37 -16.92
CA VAL A 476 15.60 3.02 -15.74
C VAL A 476 16.55 4.15 -15.33
N TYR A 477 16.20 5.35 -15.72
CA TYR A 477 16.89 6.55 -15.25
C TYR A 477 15.85 7.54 -14.75
N VAL A 478 16.29 8.41 -13.86
CA VAL A 478 15.48 9.52 -13.39
C VAL A 478 15.84 10.74 -14.22
N PRO A 479 14.93 11.26 -15.06
CA PRO A 479 15.20 12.49 -15.79
C PRO A 479 15.48 13.63 -14.82
N ASP A 480 16.61 14.30 -14.97
CA ASP A 480 17.04 15.40 -14.08
C ASP A 480 16.87 16.76 -14.76
N THR A 481 15.75 16.92 -15.48
CA THR A 481 15.39 18.13 -16.16
C THR A 481 14.39 18.91 -15.34
N LEU A 482 14.68 20.19 -15.09
CA LEU A 482 13.75 21.10 -14.45
C LEU A 482 12.52 21.31 -15.33
N MET A 483 11.34 21.10 -14.78
CA MET A 483 10.05 21.23 -15.47
C MET A 483 9.35 22.56 -15.16
N ILE A 484 9.90 23.35 -14.23
CA ILE A 484 9.44 24.71 -13.90
C ILE A 484 10.52 25.69 -14.37
N TYR A 485 10.09 26.86 -14.84
CA TYR A 485 11.02 27.91 -15.29
C TYR A 485 12.11 28.17 -14.26
N PRO A 486 13.39 28.31 -14.68
CA PRO A 486 14.52 28.48 -13.77
C PRO A 486 14.36 29.63 -12.75
N GLN A 487 13.68 30.70 -13.13
CA GLN A 487 13.41 31.82 -12.23
C GLN A 487 12.57 31.43 -11.00
N LEU A 488 11.72 30.43 -11.13
CA LEU A 488 10.87 29.94 -10.02
C LEU A 488 11.62 28.96 -9.11
N THR A 489 12.71 28.34 -9.57
CA THR A 489 13.51 27.42 -8.75
C THR A 489 14.34 28.13 -7.69
N TYR A 490 14.70 29.41 -7.91
CA TYR A 490 15.43 30.22 -6.92
C TYR A 490 14.52 30.80 -5.82
N LEU A 491 13.21 30.79 -6.00
CA LEU A 491 12.29 31.48 -5.12
C LEU A 491 11.84 30.63 -3.94
N ASN A 492 12.28 29.39 -3.79
CA ASN A 492 11.76 28.51 -2.74
C ASN A 492 10.26 28.80 -2.48
N ILE A 493 9.45 28.54 -3.52
CA ILE A 493 8.08 29.06 -3.71
C ILE A 493 7.22 28.90 -2.46
N TRP A 494 7.50 27.87 -1.67
CA TRP A 494 6.70 27.53 -0.49
C TRP A 494 7.15 28.21 0.80
N ASN A 495 8.40 28.68 0.90
CA ASN A 495 8.96 29.22 2.14
C ASN A 495 9.21 30.73 2.14
N SER A 496 9.29 31.39 0.98
CA SER A 496 9.72 32.78 0.88
C SER A 496 8.74 33.75 0.21
N VAL A 497 7.64 33.25 -0.34
CA VAL A 497 6.65 34.04 -1.07
C VAL A 497 5.26 33.74 -0.53
N ALA A 498 4.51 34.81 -0.19
CA ALA A 498 3.08 34.69 0.06
C ALA A 498 2.38 34.28 -1.26
N VAL A 499 2.26 32.99 -1.49
CA VAL A 499 1.56 32.43 -2.64
C VAL A 499 0.06 32.56 -2.38
N LYS A 500 -0.61 33.43 -3.09
CA LYS A 500 -2.06 33.35 -3.24
C LYS A 500 -2.34 32.35 -4.34
N SER A 501 -2.69 31.14 -3.98
CA SER A 501 -3.27 30.20 -4.93
C SER A 501 -4.70 30.64 -5.22
N LEU A 502 -5.00 30.99 -6.44
CA LEU A 502 -6.35 31.11 -6.94
C LEU A 502 -6.68 29.78 -7.64
N TRP A 503 -7.64 29.06 -7.10
CA TRP A 503 -8.25 27.93 -7.77
C TRP A 503 -9.13 28.50 -8.88
N ALA A 504 -8.76 28.27 -10.11
CA ALA A 504 -9.64 28.46 -11.25
C ALA A 504 -10.07 27.08 -11.75
N HIS A 505 -11.31 26.76 -11.57
CA HIS A 505 -11.97 25.68 -12.28
C HIS A 505 -12.18 26.17 -13.72
N ASP A 506 -11.38 25.70 -14.65
CA ASP A 506 -11.66 25.88 -16.06
C ASP A 506 -11.70 24.52 -16.75
N THR A 507 -12.89 24.16 -17.25
CA THR A 507 -13.15 23.05 -18.19
C THR A 507 -12.42 21.73 -17.88
N GLY A 508 -12.49 21.26 -16.63
CA GLY A 508 -12.01 19.94 -16.24
C GLY A 508 -10.53 19.83 -15.88
N GLY A 509 -9.84 20.94 -15.66
CA GLY A 509 -8.45 20.97 -15.19
C GLY A 509 -8.28 21.96 -14.04
N MET A 510 -7.47 21.58 -13.04
CA MET A 510 -7.04 22.52 -12.01
C MET A 510 -5.86 23.36 -12.55
N SER A 511 -6.04 24.67 -12.60
CA SER A 511 -4.98 25.61 -12.92
C SER A 511 -4.56 26.38 -11.68
N TYR A 512 -3.26 26.38 -11.39
CA TYR A 512 -2.71 27.20 -10.31
C TYR A 512 -2.10 28.47 -10.92
N VAL A 513 -2.54 29.63 -10.43
CA VAL A 513 -1.94 30.91 -10.75
C VAL A 513 -1.10 31.36 -9.58
N TYR A 514 0.20 31.45 -9.77
CA TYR A 514 1.13 31.99 -8.78
C TYR A 514 1.30 33.49 -9.01
N THR A 515 0.99 34.30 -8.01
CA THR A 515 1.35 35.71 -8.00
C THR A 515 2.56 35.88 -7.10
N VAL A 516 3.72 36.16 -7.66
CA VAL A 516 4.92 36.54 -6.93
C VAL A 516 4.76 38.01 -6.55
N LYS A 517 4.82 38.32 -5.24
CA LYS A 517 4.91 39.69 -4.74
C LYS A 517 6.36 40.15 -4.68
#